data_66b68556bc748060ec9b362b0feb64e0
#
_entry.id   66b68556bc748060ec9b362b0feb64e0
#
_cell.length_a   1.000
_cell.length_b   1.000
_cell.length_c   1.000
_cell.angle_alpha   90.00
_cell.angle_beta   90.00
_cell.angle_gamma   90.00
#
_symmetry.space_group_name_H-M   'P 1'
#
loop_
_entity.id
_entity.type
_entity.pdbx_description
1 polymer ?
#
loop_
_entity_poly.entity_id
_entity_poly.type
_entity_poly.pdbx_seq_one_letter_code
_entity_poly.pdbx_strand_id
1 'polypeptide(L)'
;RGDLSGFSGDELVLSVAGLGDIVASQLALDRLEGNIAGAGSLDLGEGSAREVELNIAGAGGVSGAQFKGEEVEVNIAGSGDVAVNASELLKVGIAGSGSVSYLGDPRLEGEIAGSGAISRVGS
;
A
#
# COMPACT_ATOMS: atom_id res chain seq x y z
N ARG A 1 -16.63 -7.83 2.54
CA ARG A 1 -16.16 -6.98 1.44
C ARG A 1 -16.65 -5.55 1.63
N GLY A 2 -15.76 -4.59 1.43
CA GLY A 2 -16.10 -3.18 1.50
C GLY A 2 -15.78 -2.47 0.20
N ASP A 3 -16.64 -1.56 -0.21
CA ASP A 3 -16.40 -0.68 -1.34
C ASP A 3 -16.43 0.76 -0.88
N LEU A 4 -15.47 1.54 -1.32
CA LEU A 4 -15.36 2.93 -0.98
C LEU A 4 -14.93 3.71 -2.21
N SER A 5 -15.70 4.71 -2.59
CA SER A 5 -15.35 5.49 -3.77
C SER A 5 -15.81 6.93 -3.62
N GLY A 6 -15.11 7.84 -4.28
CA GLY A 6 -15.45 9.25 -4.26
C GLY A 6 -15.26 9.92 -2.91
N PHE A 7 -14.33 9.42 -2.10
CA PHE A 7 -14.07 9.98 -0.78
C PHE A 7 -12.99 11.06 -0.86
N SER A 8 -13.23 12.15 -0.19
CA SER A 8 -12.21 13.21 -0.05
C SER A 8 -12.21 13.71 1.39
N GLY A 9 -11.02 13.99 1.88
CA GLY A 9 -10.87 14.45 3.26
C GLY A 9 -9.42 14.55 3.66
N ASP A 10 -9.17 14.74 4.95
CA ASP A 10 -7.81 14.88 5.46
C ASP A 10 -7.17 13.52 5.72
N GLU A 11 -7.91 12.60 6.25
CA GLU A 11 -7.37 11.29 6.62
C GLU A 11 -8.38 10.19 6.43
N LEU A 12 -7.92 9.07 5.89
CA LEU A 12 -8.74 7.87 5.78
C LEU A 12 -7.94 6.69 6.33
N VAL A 13 -8.56 5.92 7.21
CA VAL A 13 -7.97 4.72 7.77
C VAL A 13 -8.80 3.52 7.34
N LEU A 14 -8.15 2.56 6.72
CA LEU A 14 -8.76 1.31 6.28
C LEU A 14 -8.12 0.16 7.02
N SER A 15 -8.95 -0.71 7.58
CA SER A 15 -8.45 -1.86 8.34
C SER A 15 -9.14 -3.13 7.87
N VAL A 16 -8.36 -4.14 7.57
CA VAL A 16 -8.85 -5.46 7.19
C VAL A 16 -8.32 -6.47 8.21
N ALA A 17 -9.22 -7.20 8.83
CA ALA A 17 -8.86 -8.23 9.80
C ALA A 17 -9.49 -9.55 9.37
N GLY A 18 -8.67 -10.60 9.29
CA GLY A 18 -9.11 -11.92 8.88
C GLY A 18 -9.16 -12.05 7.36
N LEU A 19 -10.24 -12.60 6.84
CA LEU A 19 -10.47 -12.72 5.40
C LEU A 19 -11.46 -11.65 4.97
N GLY A 20 -11.00 -10.70 4.19
CA GLY A 20 -11.88 -9.65 3.72
C GLY A 20 -11.20 -8.86 2.61
N ASP A 21 -12.00 -8.20 1.79
CA ASP A 21 -11.49 -7.36 0.72
C ASP A 21 -12.07 -5.97 0.85
N ILE A 22 -11.23 -4.97 0.65
CA ILE A 22 -11.68 -3.58 0.58
C ILE A 22 -11.26 -3.02 -0.76
N VAL A 23 -12.21 -2.40 -1.44
CA VAL A 23 -11.95 -1.70 -2.70
C VAL A 23 -12.21 -0.22 -2.48
N ALA A 24 -11.22 0.60 -2.76
CA ALA A 24 -11.33 2.04 -2.62
C ALA A 24 -10.86 2.70 -3.90
N SER A 25 -11.65 3.62 -4.42
CA SER A 25 -11.31 4.30 -5.66
C SER A 25 -11.76 5.75 -5.64
N GLN A 26 -11.19 6.55 -6.51
CA GLN A 26 -11.50 7.97 -6.63
C GLN A 26 -11.31 8.72 -5.29
N LEU A 27 -10.18 8.47 -4.66
CA LEU A 27 -9.86 9.06 -3.37
C LEU A 27 -8.97 10.29 -3.53
N ALA A 28 -9.28 11.33 -2.78
CA ALA A 28 -8.44 12.51 -2.71
C ALA A 28 -8.22 12.83 -1.22
N LEU A 29 -7.04 12.51 -0.73
CA LEU A 29 -6.75 12.55 0.70
C LEU A 29 -5.42 13.23 0.97
N ASP A 30 -5.27 13.77 2.18
CA ASP A 30 -3.96 14.19 2.64
C ASP A 30 -3.18 12.98 3.17
N ARG A 31 -3.87 12.08 3.87
CA ARG A 31 -3.22 10.90 4.42
C ARG A 31 -4.11 9.67 4.30
N LEU A 32 -3.51 8.58 3.87
CA LEU A 32 -4.18 7.29 3.80
C LEU A 32 -3.41 6.27 4.62
N GLU A 33 -4.11 5.58 5.52
CA GLU A 33 -3.51 4.51 6.30
C GLU A 33 -4.27 3.23 6.04
N GLY A 34 -3.55 2.19 5.65
CA GLY A 34 -4.13 0.87 5.42
C GLY A 34 -3.47 -0.16 6.31
N ASN A 35 -4.27 -0.94 7.00
CA ASN A 35 -3.79 -1.98 7.89
C ASN A 35 -4.46 -3.30 7.51
N ILE A 36 -3.65 -4.32 7.26
CA ILE A 36 -4.16 -5.65 6.92
C ILE A 36 -3.58 -6.65 7.91
N ALA A 37 -4.48 -7.36 8.59
CA ALA A 37 -4.10 -8.42 9.51
C ALA A 37 -4.81 -9.69 9.08
N GLY A 38 -4.06 -10.69 8.66
CA GLY A 38 -4.61 -11.94 8.18
C GLY A 38 -4.39 -12.12 6.68
N ALA A 39 -5.39 -12.61 5.96
CA ALA A 39 -5.26 -12.89 4.53
C ALA A 39 -6.20 -12.05 3.65
N GLY A 40 -6.56 -10.87 4.12
CA GLY A 40 -7.39 -9.95 3.35
C GLY A 40 -6.61 -9.22 2.27
N SER A 41 -7.33 -8.47 1.44
CA SER A 41 -6.71 -7.66 0.42
C SER A 41 -7.30 -6.25 0.38
N LEU A 42 -6.49 -5.32 -0.08
CA LEU A 42 -6.89 -3.93 -0.23
C LEU A 42 -6.61 -3.50 -1.66
N ASP A 43 -7.63 -3.03 -2.34
CA ASP A 43 -7.50 -2.57 -3.72
C ASP A 43 -7.72 -1.07 -3.74
N LEU A 44 -6.66 -0.33 -4.09
CA LEU A 44 -6.73 1.11 -4.25
C LEU A 44 -6.81 1.42 -5.74
N GLY A 45 -7.92 1.95 -6.18
CA GLY A 45 -8.08 2.38 -7.56
C GLY A 45 -7.43 3.73 -7.81
N GLU A 46 -8.00 4.51 -8.68
CA GLU A 46 -7.49 5.84 -8.96
C GLU A 46 -7.65 6.76 -7.76
N GLY A 47 -6.68 7.63 -7.54
CA GLY A 47 -6.73 8.56 -6.42
C GLY A 47 -5.38 9.15 -6.14
N SER A 48 -5.32 9.97 -5.10
CA SER A 48 -4.07 10.58 -4.68
C SER A 48 -4.08 10.90 -3.19
N ALA A 49 -2.90 10.86 -2.59
CA ALA A 49 -2.71 11.27 -1.21
C ALA A 49 -1.29 11.81 -1.05
N ARG A 50 -1.10 12.68 -0.09
CA ARG A 50 0.24 13.19 0.20
C ARG A 50 1.06 12.14 0.95
N GLU A 51 0.44 11.45 1.87
CA GLU A 51 1.09 10.40 2.66
C GLU A 51 0.27 9.14 2.61
N VAL A 52 0.92 8.02 2.32
CA VAL A 52 0.29 6.71 2.33
C VAL A 52 1.09 5.81 3.25
N GLU A 53 0.40 5.19 4.20
CA GLU A 53 1.04 4.25 5.11
C GLU A 53 0.29 2.92 5.01
N LEU A 54 1.02 1.86 4.70
CA LEU A 54 0.46 0.54 4.52
C LEU A 54 1.18 -0.43 5.44
N ASN A 55 0.42 -1.16 6.24
CA ASN A 55 0.95 -2.14 7.16
C ASN A 55 0.25 -3.48 6.90
N ILE A 56 1.04 -4.50 6.61
CA ILE A 56 0.52 -5.83 6.32
C ILE A 56 1.12 -6.82 7.29
N ALA A 57 0.25 -7.53 8.01
CA ALA A 57 0.66 -8.59 8.90
C ALA A 57 -0.08 -9.85 8.47
N GLY A 58 0.64 -10.81 7.90
CA GLY A 58 0.07 -12.04 7.40
C GLY A 58 0.31 -12.21 5.91
N ALA A 59 -0.70 -12.66 5.17
CA ALA A 59 -0.58 -12.97 3.74
C ALA A 59 -1.47 -12.09 2.86
N GLY A 60 -1.80 -10.90 3.33
CA GLY A 60 -2.62 -9.99 2.55
C GLY A 60 -1.88 -9.30 1.42
N GLY A 61 -2.61 -8.62 0.56
CA GLY A 61 -2.02 -7.89 -0.55
C GLY A 61 -2.65 -6.51 -0.70
N VAL A 62 -1.91 -5.60 -1.31
CA VAL A 62 -2.40 -4.27 -1.62
C VAL A 62 -2.13 -3.97 -3.09
N SER A 63 -3.15 -3.56 -3.82
CA SER A 63 -3.03 -3.10 -5.18
C SER A 63 -3.29 -1.60 -5.23
N GLY A 64 -2.25 -0.81 -5.48
CA GLY A 64 -2.37 0.63 -5.51
C GLY A 64 -1.56 1.27 -6.61
N ALA A 65 -1.36 0.57 -7.73
CA ALA A 65 -0.53 1.08 -8.82
C ALA A 65 -1.12 2.32 -9.48
N GLN A 66 -2.42 2.52 -9.39
CA GLN A 66 -3.08 3.69 -9.94
C GLN A 66 -3.35 4.78 -8.90
N PHE A 67 -2.99 4.52 -7.66
CA PHE A 67 -3.14 5.47 -6.58
C PHE A 67 -1.81 6.17 -6.36
N LYS A 68 -1.79 7.46 -6.58
CA LYS A 68 -0.56 8.22 -6.48
C LYS A 68 -0.34 8.76 -5.07
N GLY A 69 0.82 8.46 -4.50
CA GLY A 69 1.23 9.01 -3.21
C GLY A 69 2.51 9.80 -3.36
N GLU A 70 2.63 10.90 -2.67
CA GLU A 70 3.89 11.63 -2.66
C GLU A 70 4.89 10.92 -1.75
N GLU A 71 4.47 10.58 -0.54
CA GLU A 71 5.27 9.81 0.38
C GLU A 71 4.52 8.53 0.71
N VAL A 72 5.13 7.39 0.43
CA VAL A 72 4.51 6.10 0.67
C VAL A 72 5.39 5.30 1.62
N GLU A 73 4.79 4.76 2.67
CA GLU A 73 5.47 3.90 3.61
C GLU A 73 4.77 2.55 3.63
N VAL A 74 5.53 1.49 3.40
CA VAL A 74 5.00 0.14 3.36
C VAL A 74 5.75 -0.73 4.34
N ASN A 75 5.03 -1.43 5.20
CA ASN A 75 5.61 -2.37 6.14
C ASN A 75 4.91 -3.71 5.98
N ILE A 76 5.68 -4.75 5.70
CA ILE A 76 5.15 -6.09 5.52
C ILE A 76 5.79 -7.03 6.54
N ALA A 77 4.96 -7.70 7.31
CA ALA A 77 5.40 -8.76 8.21
C ALA A 77 4.67 -10.03 7.78
N GLY A 78 5.36 -10.88 7.05
CA GLY A 78 4.77 -12.09 6.50
C GLY A 78 5.05 -12.23 5.01
N SER A 79 4.04 -12.63 4.22
CA SER A 79 4.22 -12.89 2.80
C SER A 79 3.27 -12.11 1.90
N GLY A 80 2.92 -10.90 2.29
CA GLY A 80 2.06 -10.06 1.47
C GLY A 80 2.73 -9.47 0.24
N ASP A 81 1.93 -9.04 -0.71
CA ASP A 81 2.39 -8.36 -1.91
C ASP A 81 1.78 -6.96 -1.97
N VAL A 82 2.58 -5.99 -2.38
CA VAL A 82 2.10 -4.61 -2.46
C VAL A 82 2.51 -4.00 -3.80
N ALA A 83 1.58 -3.33 -4.46
CA ALA A 83 1.86 -2.52 -5.63
C ALA A 83 1.45 -1.08 -5.33
N VAL A 84 2.38 -0.15 -5.48
CA VAL A 84 2.14 1.26 -5.17
C VAL A 84 2.73 2.17 -6.24
N ASN A 85 2.28 3.42 -6.23
CA ASN A 85 2.84 4.45 -7.08
C ASN A 85 3.25 5.61 -6.18
N ALA A 86 4.54 5.91 -6.16
CA ALA A 86 5.06 6.97 -5.32
C ALA A 86 5.84 7.97 -6.17
N SER A 87 5.72 9.24 -5.88
CA SER A 87 6.37 10.28 -6.68
C SER A 87 7.58 10.91 -6.00
N GLU A 88 7.63 11.00 -4.69
CA GLU A 88 8.74 11.65 -3.99
C GLU A 88 9.56 10.69 -3.14
N LEU A 89 8.89 9.94 -2.28
CA LEU A 89 9.58 9.08 -1.33
C LEU A 89 8.83 7.77 -1.16
N LEU A 90 9.56 6.68 -1.21
CA LEU A 90 9.01 5.36 -0.92
C LEU A 90 9.86 4.70 0.16
N LYS A 91 9.25 4.39 1.28
CA LYS A 91 9.89 3.64 2.36
C LYS A 91 9.28 2.26 2.43
N VAL A 92 10.10 1.24 2.42
CA VAL A 92 9.63 -0.14 2.46
C VAL A 92 10.38 -0.91 3.53
N GLY A 93 9.64 -1.59 4.38
CA GLY A 93 10.21 -2.53 5.34
C GLY A 93 9.55 -3.88 5.15
N ILE A 94 10.33 -4.91 4.88
CA ILE A 94 9.82 -6.25 4.69
C ILE A 94 10.48 -7.18 5.70
N ALA A 95 9.66 -7.83 6.51
CA ALA A 95 10.12 -8.89 7.42
C ALA A 95 9.41 -10.16 7.02
N GLY A 96 10.09 -11.02 6.27
CA GLY A 96 9.50 -12.25 5.74
C GLY A 96 9.78 -12.40 4.26
N SER A 97 8.82 -12.91 3.50
CA SER A 97 8.99 -13.15 2.07
C SER A 97 8.01 -12.37 1.19
N GLY A 98 7.57 -11.22 1.65
CA GLY A 98 6.73 -10.35 0.86
C GLY A 98 7.46 -9.68 -0.29
N SER A 99 6.70 -9.09 -1.21
CA SER A 99 7.29 -8.33 -2.30
C SER A 99 6.56 -7.01 -2.50
N VAL A 100 7.30 -6.03 -2.98
CA VAL A 100 6.75 -4.71 -3.27
C VAL A 100 7.12 -4.32 -4.69
N SER A 101 6.12 -3.92 -5.46
CA SER A 101 6.32 -3.39 -6.79
C SER A 101 5.92 -1.92 -6.77
N TYR A 102 6.69 -1.07 -7.38
CA TYR A 102 6.36 0.35 -7.39
C TYR A 102 6.49 0.96 -8.77
N LEU A 103 5.74 2.04 -8.96
CA LEU A 103 5.78 2.85 -10.15
C LEU A 103 6.22 4.26 -9.78
N GLY A 104 6.69 5.00 -10.75
CA GLY A 104 7.19 6.34 -10.52
C GLY A 104 8.69 6.37 -10.31
N ASP A 105 9.18 7.50 -9.87
CA ASP A 105 10.62 7.68 -9.67
C ASP A 105 10.88 8.28 -8.28
N PRO A 106 10.45 7.60 -7.22
CA PRO A 106 10.63 8.13 -5.86
C PRO A 106 12.04 7.86 -5.36
N ARG A 107 12.39 8.58 -4.31
CA ARG A 107 13.57 8.22 -3.54
C ARG A 107 13.23 6.97 -2.73
N LEU A 108 13.95 5.89 -2.96
CA LEU A 108 13.66 4.62 -2.34
C LEU A 108 14.51 4.40 -1.10
N GLU A 109 13.86 4.12 0.02
CA GLU A 109 14.51 3.67 1.24
C GLU A 109 13.88 2.34 1.61
N GLY A 110 14.66 1.27 1.54
CA GLY A 110 14.12 -0.05 1.78
C GLY A 110 14.99 -0.90 2.68
N GLU A 111 14.35 -1.72 3.50
CA GLU A 111 15.00 -2.71 4.33
C GLU A 111 14.25 -4.03 4.16
N ILE A 112 14.99 -5.08 3.89
CA ILE A 112 14.41 -6.42 3.75
C ILE A 112 15.10 -7.36 4.73
N ALA A 113 14.31 -7.93 5.64
CA ALA A 113 14.78 -8.97 6.52
C ALA A 113 14.08 -10.26 6.13
N GLY A 114 14.77 -11.11 5.38
CA GLY A 114 14.19 -12.35 4.85
C GLY A 114 14.41 -12.47 3.36
N SER A 115 13.46 -13.07 2.65
CA SER A 115 13.56 -13.33 1.22
C SER A 115 12.67 -12.43 0.36
N GLY A 116 12.29 -11.31 0.88
CA GLY A 116 11.46 -10.37 0.13
C GLY A 116 12.18 -9.71 -1.02
N ALA A 117 11.42 -9.02 -1.86
CA ALA A 117 11.97 -8.31 -3.00
C ALA A 117 11.25 -6.98 -3.21
N ILE A 118 11.98 -6.01 -3.69
CA ILE A 118 11.43 -4.71 -4.08
C ILE A 118 11.79 -4.50 -5.54
N SER A 119 10.80 -4.22 -6.38
CA SER A 119 11.05 -4.01 -7.81
C SER A 119 10.29 -2.80 -8.33
N ARG A 120 10.88 -2.16 -9.33
CA ARG A 120 10.26 -1.07 -10.05
C ARG A 120 9.59 -1.63 -11.30
N VAL A 121 8.31 -1.33 -11.46
CA VAL A 121 7.50 -1.90 -12.55
C VAL A 121 7.35 -0.93 -13.71
N GLY A 122 7.46 0.35 -13.46
CA GLY A 122 7.31 1.37 -14.49
C GLY A 122 7.54 2.74 -13.94
N SER A 123 7.31 3.74 -14.75
CA SER A 123 7.51 5.12 -14.35
C SER A 123 6.43 6.06 -14.87
#